data_b706cdcd494d4bac5bff427e7d22e5b5
#
_entry.id   b706cdcd494d4bac5bff427e7d22e5b5
#
_cell.length_a   1.000
_cell.length_b   1.000
_cell.length_c   1.000
_cell.angle_alpha   90.00
_cell.angle_beta   90.00
_cell.angle_gamma   90.00
#
_symmetry.space_group_name_H-M   'P 1'
#
loop_
_entity.id
_entity.type
_entity.pdbx_description
1 polymer ?
#
loop_
_entity_poly.entity_id
_entity_poly.type
_entity_poly.pdbx_seq_one_letter_code
_entity_poly.pdbx_strand_id
1 'polypeptide(L)'
;IQYELDLVEPVCVLQDGEYLQWEPALADAYSAKLEPMDAFTAFAPAQDVKEVEDLAAMAFIMFTSGTTGRSKGVMLSQKNLFAAMPAFLDPFDDVRKATGWDTDKFCSLSALPMFHISAMTSLVSWSITGHCINLCNDLKYFYRDIGAMHSEVMAVVPVLLKSLYKDVMKGRRDRLNGLCVLTCGAAMFDPKMLKDLMDKGFFIAQMYGLTETCGDGAWNSSQEEKHLT
;
A
#
# COMPACT_ATOMS: atom_id res chain seq x y z
N ILE A 1 -15.27 -4.54 13.87
CA ILE A 1 -14.26 -5.60 14.17
C ILE A 1 -14.94 -6.86 14.68
N GLN A 2 -15.75 -6.86 15.79
CA GLN A 2 -16.40 -8.06 16.30
C GLN A 2 -17.14 -8.83 15.20
N TYR A 3 -18.01 -8.15 14.45
CA TYR A 3 -18.75 -8.73 13.33
C TYR A 3 -17.83 -9.35 12.26
N GLU A 4 -16.69 -8.73 11.99
CA GLU A 4 -15.72 -9.20 11.00
C GLU A 4 -15.03 -10.49 11.49
N LEU A 5 -14.64 -10.53 12.76
CA LEU A 5 -14.05 -11.72 13.37
C LEU A 5 -15.05 -12.88 13.45
N ASP A 6 -16.32 -12.58 13.81
CA ASP A 6 -17.38 -13.59 13.83
C ASP A 6 -17.63 -14.17 12.42
N LEU A 7 -17.48 -13.36 11.39
CA LEU A 7 -17.70 -13.79 10.00
C LEU A 7 -16.59 -14.71 9.48
N VAL A 8 -15.31 -14.43 9.84
CA VAL A 8 -14.17 -15.21 9.32
C VAL A 8 -13.72 -16.34 10.24
N GLU A 9 -14.20 -16.39 11.48
CA GLU A 9 -13.88 -17.42 12.47
C GLU A 9 -12.36 -17.72 12.56
N PRO A 10 -11.51 -16.72 12.86
CA PRO A 10 -10.06 -16.87 12.77
C PRO A 10 -9.56 -17.96 13.74
N VAL A 11 -8.51 -18.65 13.35
CA VAL A 11 -7.79 -19.59 14.24
C VAL A 11 -6.86 -18.87 15.21
N CYS A 12 -6.36 -17.70 14.82
CA CYS A 12 -5.49 -16.84 15.62
C CYS A 12 -5.79 -15.37 15.29
N VAL A 13 -5.75 -14.51 16.28
CA VAL A 13 -5.90 -13.06 16.15
C VAL A 13 -4.64 -12.41 16.68
N LEU A 14 -3.86 -11.80 15.78
CA LEU A 14 -2.69 -11.01 16.17
C LEU A 14 -3.13 -9.64 16.65
N GLN A 15 -2.68 -9.26 17.82
CA GLN A 15 -3.10 -8.01 18.43
C GLN A 15 -1.91 -7.18 18.92
N ASP A 16 -2.06 -5.87 18.85
CA ASP A 16 -1.23 -4.92 19.56
C ASP A 16 -1.81 -4.68 20.96
N GLY A 17 -0.97 -4.75 21.99
CA GLY A 17 -1.40 -4.60 23.39
C GLY A 17 -2.13 -3.28 23.68
N GLU A 18 -1.80 -2.21 22.98
CA GLU A 18 -2.51 -0.93 23.10
C GLU A 18 -3.95 -1.03 22.61
N TYR A 19 -4.21 -1.82 21.57
CA TYR A 19 -5.53 -1.92 20.95
C TYR A 19 -6.56 -2.59 21.87
N LEU A 20 -6.19 -3.60 22.62
CA LEU A 20 -7.08 -4.29 23.55
C LEU A 20 -7.58 -3.42 24.70
N GLN A 21 -6.87 -2.36 25.05
CA GLN A 21 -7.31 -1.38 26.04
C GLN A 21 -8.54 -0.59 25.56
N TRP A 22 -8.71 -0.48 24.23
CA TRP A 22 -9.81 0.26 23.61
C TRP A 22 -11.05 -0.60 23.37
N GLU A 23 -10.86 -1.93 23.27
CA GLU A 23 -11.93 -2.90 22.96
C GLU A 23 -11.91 -4.11 23.91
N PRO A 24 -12.18 -3.93 25.21
CA PRO A 24 -12.11 -5.00 26.20
C PRO A 24 -13.04 -6.19 25.89
N ALA A 25 -14.21 -5.94 25.29
CA ALA A 25 -15.16 -6.99 24.90
C ALA A 25 -14.59 -7.96 23.86
N LEU A 26 -13.68 -7.49 23.00
CA LEU A 26 -12.95 -8.31 22.04
C LEU A 26 -11.95 -9.22 22.74
N ALA A 27 -11.27 -8.69 23.74
CA ALA A 27 -10.33 -9.47 24.54
C ALA A 27 -11.03 -10.66 25.23
N ASP A 28 -12.22 -10.44 25.78
CA ASP A 28 -13.00 -11.49 26.43
C ASP A 28 -13.53 -12.54 25.43
N ALA A 29 -14.07 -12.09 24.29
CA ALA A 29 -14.67 -12.95 23.28
C ALA A 29 -13.67 -13.85 22.57
N TYR A 30 -12.43 -13.38 22.37
CA TYR A 30 -11.39 -14.07 21.60
C TYR A 30 -10.14 -14.42 22.41
N SER A 31 -10.22 -14.42 23.74
CA SER A 31 -9.07 -14.62 24.65
C SER A 31 -8.24 -15.88 24.33
N ALA A 32 -8.89 -16.96 23.92
CA ALA A 32 -8.21 -18.22 23.57
C ALA A 32 -7.50 -18.20 22.19
N LYS A 33 -7.72 -17.15 21.37
CA LYS A 33 -7.17 -17.01 20.02
C LYS A 33 -6.25 -15.80 19.88
N LEU A 34 -6.16 -14.98 20.93
CA LEU A 34 -5.34 -13.76 20.93
C LEU A 34 -3.86 -14.09 21.12
N GLU A 35 -3.05 -13.62 20.20
CA GLU A 35 -1.59 -13.72 20.27
C GLU A 35 -0.99 -12.30 20.18
N PRO A 36 -0.12 -11.91 21.12
CA PRO A 36 0.52 -10.60 21.04
C PRO A 36 1.48 -10.54 19.85
N MET A 37 1.53 -9.40 19.18
CA MET A 37 2.46 -9.17 18.06
C MET A 37 3.91 -9.45 18.44
N ASP A 38 4.31 -9.18 19.68
CA ASP A 38 5.66 -9.41 20.19
C ASP A 38 6.05 -10.89 20.21
N ALA A 39 5.09 -11.82 20.26
CA ALA A 39 5.35 -13.25 20.18
C ALA A 39 5.97 -13.67 18.84
N PHE A 40 5.77 -12.86 17.80
CA PHE A 40 6.30 -13.08 16.44
C PHE A 40 7.65 -12.39 16.19
N THR A 41 8.16 -11.62 17.13
CA THR A 41 9.49 -10.99 17.03
C THR A 41 10.64 -11.94 17.36
N ALA A 42 10.35 -13.04 18.04
CA ALA A 42 11.31 -14.12 18.30
C ALA A 42 11.33 -15.07 17.07
N PHE A 43 12.13 -14.75 16.08
CA PHE A 43 12.32 -15.58 14.89
C PHE A 43 12.93 -16.94 15.28
N ALA A 44 12.11 -17.96 15.40
CA ALA A 44 12.57 -19.31 15.17
C ALA A 44 12.64 -19.53 13.65
N PRO A 45 13.73 -20.10 13.09
CA PRO A 45 13.75 -20.41 11.67
C PRO A 45 12.59 -21.34 11.35
N ALA A 46 11.76 -20.96 10.38
CA ALA A 46 10.67 -21.80 9.90
C ALA A 46 11.29 -23.11 9.39
N GLN A 47 10.96 -24.22 10.03
CA GLN A 47 11.55 -25.52 9.72
C GLN A 47 10.88 -26.17 8.50
N ASP A 48 9.61 -25.87 8.21
CA ASP A 48 8.85 -26.45 7.10
C ASP A 48 7.84 -25.43 6.53
N VAL A 49 8.29 -24.55 5.65
CA VAL A 49 7.39 -23.72 4.84
C VAL A 49 6.82 -24.61 3.72
N LYS A 50 5.54 -24.91 3.80
CA LYS A 50 4.85 -25.63 2.72
C LYS A 50 4.45 -24.62 1.64
N GLU A 51 4.83 -24.92 0.42
CA GLU A 51 4.35 -24.16 -0.74
C GLU A 51 2.85 -24.42 -0.93
N VAL A 52 2.12 -23.36 -1.29
CA VAL A 52 0.71 -23.45 -1.65
C VAL A 52 0.66 -23.73 -3.17
N GLU A 53 0.42 -24.97 -3.54
CA GLU A 53 0.32 -25.39 -4.96
C GLU A 53 -0.99 -24.95 -5.61
N ASP A 54 -2.07 -24.84 -4.83
CA ASP A 54 -3.38 -24.43 -5.34
C ASP A 54 -3.50 -22.89 -5.42
N LEU A 55 -3.36 -22.36 -6.62
CA LEU A 55 -3.56 -20.95 -6.90
C LEU A 55 -5.00 -20.45 -6.63
N ALA A 56 -5.98 -21.33 -6.54
CA ALA A 56 -7.33 -20.96 -6.15
C ALA A 56 -7.50 -20.82 -4.63
N ALA A 57 -6.51 -21.29 -3.85
CA ALA A 57 -6.53 -21.13 -2.40
C ALA A 57 -6.64 -19.64 -2.03
N MET A 58 -7.47 -19.36 -1.02
CA MET A 58 -7.66 -18.02 -0.50
C MET A 58 -6.37 -17.51 0.15
N ALA A 59 -5.93 -16.32 -0.23
CA ALA A 59 -4.76 -15.65 0.33
C ALA A 59 -5.17 -14.60 1.37
N PHE A 60 -6.16 -13.77 1.06
CA PHE A 60 -6.61 -12.67 1.92
C PHE A 60 -8.13 -12.55 1.94
N ILE A 61 -8.64 -12.09 3.07
CA ILE A 61 -9.98 -11.49 3.16
C ILE A 61 -9.78 -10.04 3.59
N MET A 62 -10.14 -9.10 2.70
CA MET A 62 -10.00 -7.67 2.93
C MET A 62 -11.39 -7.07 3.15
N PHE A 63 -11.59 -6.43 4.29
CA PHE A 63 -12.89 -5.83 4.60
C PHE A 63 -13.02 -4.44 3.98
N THR A 64 -14.20 -4.16 3.42
CA THR A 64 -14.57 -2.87 2.86
C THR A 64 -15.80 -2.32 3.57
N SER A 65 -15.90 -0.99 3.69
CA SER A 65 -17.10 -0.32 4.21
C SER A 65 -18.23 -0.44 3.18
N GLY A 66 -18.96 -1.53 3.19
CA GLY A 66 -20.04 -1.75 2.24
C GLY A 66 -21.06 -0.60 2.18
N THR A 67 -21.61 -0.34 1.00
CA THR A 67 -22.66 0.66 0.75
C THR A 67 -23.93 0.45 1.58
N THR A 68 -24.10 -0.72 2.19
CA THR A 68 -25.24 -1.13 3.01
C THR A 68 -24.99 -0.94 4.52
N GLY A 69 -23.89 -0.30 4.92
CA GLY A 69 -23.55 -0.01 6.33
C GLY A 69 -22.89 -1.14 7.10
N ARG A 70 -22.76 -2.35 6.55
CA ARG A 70 -21.98 -3.44 7.14
C ARG A 70 -20.75 -3.75 6.29
N SER A 71 -19.63 -3.99 6.95
CA SER A 71 -18.40 -4.42 6.28
C SER A 71 -18.62 -5.70 5.49
N LYS A 72 -18.02 -5.77 4.29
CA LYS A 72 -18.02 -6.97 3.43
C LYS A 72 -16.60 -7.47 3.29
N GLY A 73 -16.40 -8.78 3.48
CA GLY A 73 -15.12 -9.44 3.27
C GLY A 73 -14.92 -9.78 1.79
N VAL A 74 -13.98 -9.13 1.14
CA VAL A 74 -13.57 -9.45 -0.23
C VAL A 74 -12.55 -10.58 -0.16
N MET A 75 -12.88 -11.72 -0.76
CA MET A 75 -12.04 -12.91 -0.81
C MET A 75 -11.10 -12.86 -1.99
N LEU A 76 -9.80 -12.86 -1.74
CA LEU A 76 -8.76 -12.79 -2.76
C LEU A 76 -7.93 -14.08 -2.73
N SER A 77 -7.85 -14.75 -3.86
CA SER A 77 -7.04 -15.96 -4.02
C SER A 77 -5.58 -15.63 -4.34
N GLN A 78 -4.70 -16.64 -4.23
CA GLN A 78 -3.32 -16.55 -4.72
C GLN A 78 -3.29 -16.11 -6.19
N LYS A 79 -4.18 -16.69 -7.03
CA LYS A 79 -4.28 -16.34 -8.44
C LYS A 79 -4.64 -14.86 -8.67
N ASN A 80 -5.51 -14.27 -7.84
CA ASN A 80 -5.84 -12.86 -7.96
C ASN A 80 -4.62 -11.96 -7.72
N LEU A 81 -3.82 -12.29 -6.70
CA LEU A 81 -2.59 -11.54 -6.40
C LEU A 81 -1.59 -11.63 -7.56
N PHE A 82 -1.33 -12.84 -8.06
CA PHE A 82 -0.43 -13.03 -9.20
C PHE A 82 -0.92 -12.34 -10.47
N ALA A 83 -2.22 -12.31 -10.71
CA ALA A 83 -2.81 -11.64 -11.88
C ALA A 83 -2.72 -10.10 -11.80
N ALA A 84 -2.73 -9.53 -10.60
CA ALA A 84 -2.59 -8.09 -10.39
C ALA A 84 -1.14 -7.60 -10.52
N MET A 85 -0.14 -8.46 -10.28
CA MET A 85 1.27 -8.08 -10.30
C MET A 85 1.76 -7.40 -11.58
N PRO A 86 1.47 -7.90 -12.80
CA PRO A 86 1.91 -7.25 -14.03
C PRO A 86 1.45 -5.80 -14.12
N ALA A 87 0.21 -5.53 -13.78
CA ALA A 87 -0.35 -4.19 -13.83
C ALA A 87 0.31 -3.22 -12.83
N PHE A 88 0.87 -3.72 -11.72
CA PHE A 88 1.73 -2.92 -10.83
C PHE A 88 3.10 -2.60 -11.45
N LEU A 89 3.61 -3.46 -12.32
CA LEU A 89 4.95 -3.34 -12.90
C LEU A 89 4.95 -2.57 -14.22
N ASP A 90 3.91 -2.73 -15.04
CA ASP A 90 3.81 -2.11 -16.37
C ASP A 90 4.05 -0.59 -16.37
N PRO A 91 3.51 0.21 -15.42
CA PRO A 91 3.78 1.65 -15.37
C PRO A 91 5.25 2.01 -15.21
N PHE A 92 6.08 1.13 -14.64
CA PHE A 92 7.51 1.38 -14.48
C PHE A 92 8.29 1.28 -15.81
N ASP A 93 7.79 0.57 -16.80
CA ASP A 93 8.31 0.63 -18.15
C ASP A 93 8.12 2.02 -18.77
N ASP A 94 7.01 2.68 -18.48
CA ASP A 94 6.76 4.05 -18.93
C ASP A 94 7.65 5.05 -18.17
N VAL A 95 7.87 4.85 -16.88
CA VAL A 95 8.84 5.63 -16.09
C VAL A 95 10.22 5.53 -16.74
N ARG A 96 10.69 4.33 -17.05
CA ARG A 96 11.99 4.08 -17.68
C ARG A 96 12.11 4.78 -19.03
N LYS A 97 11.09 4.65 -19.87
CA LYS A 97 11.06 5.32 -21.20
C LYS A 97 11.07 6.84 -21.09
N ALA A 98 10.33 7.40 -20.13
CA ALA A 98 10.18 8.85 -19.96
C ALA A 98 11.39 9.50 -19.29
N THR A 99 12.04 8.84 -18.34
CA THR A 99 13.07 9.43 -17.49
C THR A 99 14.47 8.89 -17.73
N GLY A 100 14.60 7.73 -18.40
CA GLY A 100 15.87 7.00 -18.50
C GLY A 100 16.32 6.38 -17.17
N TRP A 101 15.48 6.41 -16.16
CA TRP A 101 15.78 5.88 -14.84
C TRP A 101 15.83 4.34 -14.86
N ASP A 102 16.82 3.78 -14.18
CA ASP A 102 16.92 2.34 -13.97
C ASP A 102 15.86 1.88 -12.97
N THR A 103 14.83 1.21 -13.48
CA THR A 103 13.72 0.72 -12.68
C THR A 103 13.93 -0.71 -12.18
N ASP A 104 15.08 -1.32 -12.43
CA ASP A 104 15.36 -2.67 -11.97
C ASP A 104 15.64 -2.72 -10.46
N LYS A 105 16.02 -1.57 -9.88
CA LYS A 105 16.27 -1.44 -8.44
C LYS A 105 15.77 -0.08 -7.96
N PHE A 106 14.75 -0.09 -7.13
CA PHE A 106 14.26 1.12 -6.45
C PHE A 106 13.79 0.78 -5.05
N CYS A 107 13.65 1.82 -4.24
CA CYS A 107 13.00 1.74 -2.94
C CYS A 107 11.64 2.42 -3.00
N SER A 108 10.61 1.73 -2.57
CA SER A 108 9.28 2.29 -2.41
C SER A 108 9.03 2.69 -0.96
N LEU A 109 8.46 3.88 -0.72
CA LEU A 109 7.96 4.27 0.58
C LEU A 109 6.47 3.96 0.69
N SER A 110 6.11 3.08 1.60
CA SER A 110 4.72 2.81 1.94
C SER A 110 4.32 3.58 3.18
N ALA A 111 3.43 4.57 3.01
CA ALA A 111 2.82 5.35 4.08
C ALA A 111 1.30 5.13 4.14
N LEU A 112 0.80 4.17 3.37
CA LEU A 112 -0.61 3.77 3.36
C LEU A 112 -0.86 2.67 4.40
N PRO A 113 -2.02 2.66 5.05
CA PRO A 113 -2.36 1.62 6.00
C PRO A 113 -2.37 0.23 5.36
N MET A 114 -1.73 -0.76 6.00
CA MET A 114 -1.61 -2.13 5.48
C MET A 114 -2.93 -2.89 5.40
N PHE A 115 -3.99 -2.41 6.04
CA PHE A 115 -5.33 -2.97 5.88
C PHE A 115 -6.03 -2.53 4.59
N HIS A 116 -5.43 -1.63 3.79
CA HIS A 116 -5.88 -1.31 2.45
C HIS A 116 -5.20 -2.19 1.40
N ILE A 117 -5.98 -2.65 0.44
CA ILE A 117 -5.51 -3.55 -0.60
C ILE A 117 -4.32 -2.98 -1.39
N SER A 118 -4.28 -1.70 -1.69
CA SER A 118 -3.18 -1.07 -2.43
C SER A 118 -1.85 -1.13 -1.69
N ALA A 119 -1.84 -1.00 -0.37
CA ALA A 119 -0.63 -1.16 0.43
C ALA A 119 -0.20 -2.63 0.49
N MET A 120 -1.15 -3.54 0.69
CA MET A 120 -0.88 -4.98 0.76
C MET A 120 -0.37 -5.54 -0.56
N THR A 121 -1.01 -5.22 -1.69
CA THR A 121 -0.55 -5.68 -3.01
C THR A 121 0.79 -5.07 -3.41
N SER A 122 1.06 -3.81 -3.06
CA SER A 122 2.38 -3.22 -3.24
C SER A 122 3.44 -3.98 -2.45
N LEU A 123 3.18 -4.28 -1.16
CA LEU A 123 4.10 -5.05 -0.32
C LEU A 123 4.41 -6.42 -0.94
N VAL A 124 3.37 -7.15 -1.37
CA VAL A 124 3.54 -8.47 -2.01
C VAL A 124 4.31 -8.35 -3.32
N SER A 125 3.93 -7.42 -4.21
CA SER A 125 4.56 -7.25 -5.52
C SER A 125 6.04 -6.89 -5.41
N TRP A 126 6.39 -5.91 -4.58
CA TRP A 126 7.78 -5.50 -4.39
C TRP A 126 8.62 -6.58 -3.68
N SER A 127 8.03 -7.34 -2.76
CA SER A 127 8.72 -8.46 -2.11
C SER A 127 9.07 -9.58 -3.10
N ILE A 128 8.14 -9.94 -3.98
CA ILE A 128 8.34 -10.99 -5.00
C ILE A 128 9.38 -10.54 -6.05
N THR A 129 9.36 -9.27 -6.44
CA THR A 129 10.28 -8.72 -7.44
C THR A 129 11.64 -8.32 -6.86
N GLY A 130 11.82 -8.42 -5.54
CA GLY A 130 13.10 -8.12 -4.87
C GLY A 130 13.39 -6.63 -4.72
N HIS A 131 12.38 -5.75 -4.83
CA HIS A 131 12.55 -4.32 -4.58
C HIS A 131 12.54 -3.99 -3.09
N CYS A 132 13.17 -2.89 -2.73
CA CYS A 132 13.18 -2.40 -1.35
C CYS A 132 11.85 -1.73 -1.00
N ILE A 133 11.36 -2.00 0.21
CA ILE A 133 10.18 -1.35 0.77
C ILE A 133 10.54 -0.69 2.09
N ASN A 134 10.40 0.61 2.14
CA ASN A 134 10.49 1.40 3.36
C ASN A 134 9.09 1.59 3.94
N LEU A 135 8.89 1.25 5.20
CA LEU A 135 7.59 1.37 5.88
C LEU A 135 7.57 2.60 6.78
N CYS A 136 6.62 3.49 6.56
CA CYS A 136 6.30 4.58 7.47
C CYS A 136 5.18 4.12 8.42
N ASN A 137 5.52 3.88 9.66
CA ASN A 137 4.59 3.32 10.64
C ASN A 137 3.51 4.31 11.10
N ASP A 138 3.85 5.61 11.16
CA ASP A 138 2.94 6.65 11.62
C ASP A 138 3.17 7.95 10.82
N LEU A 139 2.10 8.49 10.23
CA LEU A 139 2.16 9.70 9.40
C LEU A 139 2.72 10.93 10.15
N LYS A 140 2.67 10.97 11.48
CA LYS A 140 3.31 12.04 12.25
C LYS A 140 4.84 12.05 12.08
N TYR A 141 5.45 10.91 11.75
CA TYR A 141 6.88 10.76 11.51
C TYR A 141 7.24 10.78 10.02
N PHE A 142 6.27 10.98 9.13
CA PHE A 142 6.43 10.90 7.68
C PHE A 142 7.68 11.65 7.15
N TYR A 143 7.87 12.90 7.55
CA TYR A 143 9.02 13.69 7.09
C TYR A 143 10.36 13.26 7.68
N ARG A 144 10.35 12.67 8.87
CA ARG A 144 11.54 12.04 9.44
C ARG A 144 11.89 10.79 8.61
N ASP A 145 10.91 9.95 8.33
CA ASP A 145 11.11 8.66 7.69
C ASP A 145 11.51 8.82 6.22
N ILE A 146 10.84 9.67 5.46
CA ILE A 146 11.22 9.94 4.07
C ILE A 146 12.61 10.61 3.98
N GLY A 147 12.96 11.45 4.94
CA GLY A 147 14.29 12.09 5.00
C GLY A 147 15.40 11.12 5.37
N ALA A 148 15.11 10.11 6.20
CA ALA A 148 16.08 9.10 6.65
C ALA A 148 16.24 7.94 5.66
N MET A 149 15.15 7.56 4.97
CA MET A 149 15.10 6.41 4.06
C MET A 149 15.02 6.91 2.62
N HIS A 150 16.07 6.66 1.85
CA HIS A 150 16.03 6.98 0.42
C HIS A 150 14.94 6.16 -0.27
N SER A 151 14.01 6.83 -0.95
CA SER A 151 12.90 6.19 -1.66
C SER A 151 12.58 6.97 -2.92
N GLU A 152 12.52 6.29 -4.05
CA GLU A 152 12.23 6.90 -5.34
C GLU A 152 10.74 6.92 -5.66
N VAL A 153 10.00 5.94 -5.14
CA VAL A 153 8.59 5.69 -5.44
C VAL A 153 7.73 5.81 -4.20
N MET A 154 6.55 6.39 -4.35
CA MET A 154 5.56 6.44 -3.27
C MET A 154 4.13 6.43 -3.80
N ALA A 155 3.30 5.56 -3.25
CA ALA A 155 1.86 5.63 -3.44
C ALA A 155 1.26 6.73 -2.54
N VAL A 156 0.46 7.59 -3.14
CA VAL A 156 -0.13 8.74 -2.45
C VAL A 156 -1.63 8.81 -2.60
N VAL A 157 -2.27 9.27 -1.54
CA VAL A 157 -3.68 9.68 -1.52
C VAL A 157 -3.75 11.21 -1.47
N PRO A 158 -4.91 11.86 -1.76
CA PRO A 158 -4.98 13.32 -1.85
C PRO A 158 -4.42 14.09 -0.66
N VAL A 159 -4.59 13.58 0.57
CA VAL A 159 -4.08 14.27 1.77
C VAL A 159 -2.55 14.29 1.82
N LEU A 160 -1.91 13.18 1.45
CA LEU A 160 -0.45 13.10 1.38
C LEU A 160 0.08 13.95 0.23
N LEU A 161 -0.53 13.87 -0.95
CA LEU A 161 -0.13 14.68 -2.09
C LEU A 161 -0.18 16.18 -1.78
N LYS A 162 -1.24 16.64 -1.09
CA LYS A 162 -1.35 18.06 -0.68
C LYS A 162 -0.20 18.48 0.25
N SER A 163 0.28 17.60 1.11
CA SER A 163 1.41 17.89 1.99
C SER A 163 2.72 18.00 1.20
N LEU A 164 3.00 17.01 0.33
CA LEU A 164 4.16 17.02 -0.55
C LEU A 164 4.16 18.24 -1.48
N TYR A 165 3.04 18.53 -2.11
CA TYR A 165 2.85 19.68 -2.98
C TYR A 165 3.23 21.01 -2.30
N LYS A 166 2.74 21.22 -1.07
CA LYS A 166 3.07 22.44 -0.30
C LYS A 166 4.57 22.59 -0.08
N ASP A 167 5.29 21.51 0.20
CA ASP A 167 6.74 21.57 0.42
C ASP A 167 7.50 21.79 -0.90
N VAL A 168 7.11 21.08 -1.96
CA VAL A 168 7.71 21.25 -3.29
C VAL A 168 7.54 22.68 -3.79
N MET A 169 6.34 23.27 -3.67
CA MET A 169 6.06 24.64 -4.11
C MET A 169 6.81 25.69 -3.26
N LYS A 170 7.21 25.36 -2.03
CA LYS A 170 8.08 26.19 -1.18
C LYS A 170 9.57 25.95 -1.42
N GLY A 171 9.94 25.18 -2.44
CA GLY A 171 11.35 24.88 -2.75
C GLY A 171 12.02 23.89 -1.80
N ARG A 172 11.25 23.09 -1.05
CA ARG A 172 11.76 22.13 -0.06
C ARG A 172 11.81 20.69 -0.58
N ARG A 173 12.08 20.52 -1.87
CA ARG A 173 12.15 19.19 -2.50
C ARG A 173 13.26 18.31 -1.90
N ASP A 174 14.32 18.91 -1.40
CA ASP A 174 15.43 18.24 -0.72
C ASP A 174 14.98 17.37 0.46
N ARG A 175 13.88 17.74 1.13
CA ARG A 175 13.29 16.98 2.23
C ARG A 175 12.73 15.61 1.81
N LEU A 176 12.53 15.40 0.52
CA LEU A 176 11.90 14.19 -0.04
C LEU A 176 12.92 13.13 -0.46
N ASN A 177 14.20 13.38 -0.22
CA ASN A 177 15.32 12.42 -0.27
C ASN A 177 15.29 11.44 -1.44
N GLY A 178 15.17 11.92 -2.67
CA GLY A 178 15.18 11.08 -3.88
C GLY A 178 13.81 10.77 -4.47
N LEU A 179 12.71 11.06 -3.76
CA LEU A 179 11.37 10.79 -4.27
C LEU A 179 11.13 11.48 -5.61
N CYS A 180 10.80 10.70 -6.64
CA CYS A 180 10.61 11.19 -8.00
C CYS A 180 9.39 10.60 -8.72
N VAL A 181 8.86 9.47 -8.25
CA VAL A 181 7.67 8.82 -8.82
C VAL A 181 6.54 8.79 -7.80
N LEU A 182 5.39 9.31 -8.18
CA LEU A 182 4.17 9.30 -7.37
C LEU A 182 3.08 8.49 -8.07
N THR A 183 2.60 7.43 -7.41
CA THR A 183 1.43 6.70 -7.86
C THR A 183 0.20 7.22 -7.12
N CYS A 184 -0.69 7.87 -7.85
CA CYS A 184 -1.84 8.62 -7.32
C CYS A 184 -3.11 7.78 -7.43
N GLY A 185 -3.73 7.41 -6.32
CA GLY A 185 -4.91 6.55 -6.30
C GLY A 185 -5.89 6.83 -5.18
N ALA A 186 -6.89 5.98 -5.08
CA ALA A 186 -7.97 5.97 -4.08
C ALA A 186 -9.01 7.11 -4.19
N ALA A 187 -8.72 8.22 -4.85
CA ALA A 187 -9.68 9.29 -5.10
C ALA A 187 -9.19 10.22 -6.23
N MET A 188 -10.04 11.15 -6.64
CA MET A 188 -9.67 12.16 -7.63
C MET A 188 -8.66 13.16 -7.07
N PHE A 189 -7.73 13.57 -7.91
CA PHE A 189 -6.72 14.58 -7.62
C PHE A 189 -7.00 15.87 -8.40
N ASP A 190 -6.52 17.00 -7.87
CA ASP A 190 -6.58 18.27 -8.59
C ASP A 190 -5.60 18.24 -9.78
N PRO A 191 -6.07 18.33 -11.03
CA PRO A 191 -5.20 18.27 -12.21
C PRO A 191 -4.10 19.34 -12.21
N LYS A 192 -4.40 20.54 -11.69
CA LYS A 192 -3.40 21.61 -11.58
C LYS A 192 -2.26 21.20 -10.63
N MET A 193 -2.57 20.57 -9.51
CA MET A 193 -1.58 20.10 -8.55
C MET A 193 -0.68 19.02 -9.16
N LEU A 194 -1.26 18.09 -9.92
CA LEU A 194 -0.50 17.05 -10.63
C LEU A 194 0.43 17.70 -11.68
N LYS A 195 -0.09 18.61 -12.49
CA LYS A 195 0.69 19.35 -13.48
C LYS A 195 1.86 20.12 -12.87
N ASP A 196 1.61 20.87 -11.80
CA ASP A 196 2.65 21.64 -11.11
C ASP A 196 3.77 20.72 -10.58
N LEU A 197 3.44 19.52 -10.09
CA LEU A 197 4.42 18.53 -9.65
C LEU A 197 5.20 17.93 -10.82
N MET A 198 4.54 17.64 -11.94
CA MET A 198 5.22 17.19 -13.17
C MET A 198 6.22 18.24 -13.65
N ASP A 199 5.85 19.53 -13.65
CA ASP A 199 6.74 20.65 -14.00
C ASP A 199 7.93 20.79 -13.03
N LYS A 200 7.82 20.22 -11.82
CA LYS A 200 8.91 20.10 -10.84
C LYS A 200 9.70 18.79 -10.99
N GLY A 201 9.44 18.00 -12.02
CA GLY A 201 10.18 16.79 -12.36
C GLY A 201 9.76 15.55 -11.59
N PHE A 202 8.51 15.49 -11.11
CA PHE A 202 7.91 14.25 -10.66
C PHE A 202 7.29 13.51 -11.85
N PHE A 203 7.48 12.20 -11.87
CA PHE A 203 6.66 11.33 -12.72
C PHE A 203 5.37 10.99 -11.97
N ILE A 204 4.23 11.23 -12.60
CA ILE A 204 2.92 10.96 -12.01
C ILE A 204 2.27 9.78 -12.75
N ALA A 205 1.92 8.74 -12.03
CA ALA A 205 1.07 7.67 -12.51
C ALA A 205 -0.25 7.69 -11.73
N GLN A 206 -1.35 7.86 -12.42
CA GLN A 206 -2.68 7.80 -11.81
C GLN A 206 -3.20 6.37 -11.88
N MET A 207 -3.77 5.88 -10.77
CA MET A 207 -4.31 4.53 -10.70
C MET A 207 -5.76 4.54 -10.23
N TYR A 208 -6.56 3.68 -10.82
CA TYR A 208 -7.90 3.34 -10.39
C TYR A 208 -7.96 1.85 -10.07
N GLY A 209 -8.50 1.50 -8.92
CA GLY A 209 -8.67 0.13 -8.50
C GLY A 209 -9.66 0.01 -7.34
N LEU A 210 -10.08 -1.21 -7.10
CA LEU A 210 -10.99 -1.60 -6.03
C LEU A 210 -10.37 -2.73 -5.22
N THR A 211 -10.85 -2.96 -4.01
CA THR A 211 -10.45 -4.15 -3.25
C THR A 211 -10.76 -5.43 -4.02
N GLU A 212 -11.90 -5.46 -4.72
CA GLU A 212 -12.38 -6.56 -5.53
C GLU A 212 -11.51 -6.85 -6.78
N THR A 213 -10.68 -5.88 -7.19
CA THR A 213 -9.72 -6.03 -8.29
C THR A 213 -8.28 -6.15 -7.81
N CYS A 214 -8.05 -6.54 -6.57
CA CYS A 214 -6.73 -6.57 -5.93
C CYS A 214 -6.01 -5.21 -5.89
N GLY A 215 -6.76 -4.11 -5.82
CA GLY A 215 -6.20 -2.76 -5.79
C GLY A 215 -5.83 -2.23 -7.17
N ASP A 216 -6.05 -3.00 -8.22
CA ASP A 216 -5.68 -2.66 -9.58
C ASP A 216 -6.86 -2.74 -10.54
N GLY A 217 -6.87 -1.90 -11.56
CA GLY A 217 -7.93 -1.83 -12.55
C GLY A 217 -7.51 -1.05 -13.79
N ALA A 218 -7.02 0.15 -13.64
CA ALA A 218 -6.52 0.97 -14.74
C ALA A 218 -5.41 1.90 -14.29
N TRP A 219 -4.44 2.11 -15.18
CA TRP A 219 -3.33 3.04 -14.99
C TRP A 219 -3.32 4.10 -16.09
N ASN A 220 -2.94 5.31 -15.69
CA ASN A 220 -2.63 6.40 -16.60
C ASN A 220 -1.25 6.95 -16.22
N SER A 221 -0.25 6.64 -17.01
CA SER A 221 1.13 7.10 -16.89
C SER A 221 1.46 8.25 -17.85
N SER A 222 0.48 8.75 -18.59
CA SER A 222 0.66 9.88 -19.51
C SER A 222 1.10 11.13 -18.74
N GLN A 223 2.16 11.76 -19.24
CA GLN A 223 2.65 13.03 -18.70
C GLN A 223 2.07 14.24 -19.46
N GLU A 224 1.04 14.05 -20.28
CA GLU A 224 0.36 15.13 -20.98
C GLU A 224 -0.77 15.72 -20.14
N GLU A 225 -0.80 17.06 -19.99
CA GLU A 225 -1.79 17.77 -19.17
C GLU A 225 -3.24 17.41 -19.50
N LYS A 226 -3.57 17.20 -20.79
CA LYS A 226 -4.92 16.83 -21.23
C LYS A 226 -5.42 15.47 -20.70
N HIS A 227 -4.53 14.64 -20.17
CA HIS A 227 -4.85 13.33 -19.60
C HIS A 227 -4.88 13.32 -18.07
N LEU A 228 -4.67 14.46 -17.42
CA LEU A 228 -4.79 14.60 -15.96
C LEU A 228 -6.27 14.80 -15.61
N THR A 229 -6.88 13.83 -14.93
CA THR A 229 -8.31 13.86 -14.54
C THR A 229 -8.51 13.62 -13.07
#